data_18b0b6d42d455b70ea3447d9cb82f2af
#
_entry.id   18b0b6d42d455b70ea3447d9cb82f2af
#
_cell.length_a   1.000
_cell.length_b   1.000
_cell.length_c   1.000
_cell.angle_alpha   90.00
_cell.angle_beta   90.00
_cell.angle_gamma   90.00
#
_symmetry.space_group_name_H-M   'P 1'
#
loop_
_entity.id
_entity.type
_entity.pdbx_description
1 polymer ?
#
loop_
_entity_poly.entity_id
_entity_poly.type
_entity_poly.pdbx_seq_one_letter_code
_entity_poly.pdbx_strand_id
1 'polypeptide(L)'
;MELITRQKGATQIFDFSNLSAASEYELCVKKWDNTIKEFDHKFHYCIFLKDGKGKEYPVKFQHHPAYCLYMMYIIDRATRGNDASYLSIRENKEQYIRLYQTVFGIPYNEAEKKYLTFAYRLTKEGEVSRKGRYDDYLKDIDNTITSIVGRADSIPLKLRDGGHLELLPDRIKIDENLRMFNFR
;
A
#
# COMPACT_ATOMS: atom_id res chain seq x y z
N MET A 1 11.11 27.16 -5.13
CA MET A 1 10.84 26.84 -6.56
C MET A 1 9.41 26.30 -6.65
N GLU A 2 8.61 26.90 -7.49
CA GLU A 2 7.23 26.46 -7.73
C GLU A 2 7.16 25.76 -9.08
N LEU A 3 6.48 24.62 -9.11
CA LEU A 3 6.21 23.89 -10.33
C LEU A 3 4.71 23.76 -10.54
N ILE A 4 4.24 24.22 -11.68
CA ILE A 4 2.83 24.16 -12.05
C ILE A 4 2.61 22.91 -12.87
N THR A 5 1.82 21.97 -12.33
CA THR A 5 1.44 20.75 -13.04
C THR A 5 -0.05 20.75 -13.35
N ARG A 6 -0.41 20.58 -14.60
CA ARG A 6 -1.81 20.46 -15.02
C ARG A 6 -2.26 19.00 -14.95
N GLN A 7 -3.29 18.73 -14.18
CA GLN A 7 -3.98 17.44 -14.14
C GLN A 7 -5.47 17.67 -14.44
N LYS A 8 -5.98 16.99 -15.48
CA LYS A 8 -7.44 16.96 -15.83
C LYS A 8 -8.19 18.28 -15.55
N GLY A 9 -7.68 19.39 -16.04
CA GLY A 9 -8.32 20.69 -15.91
C GLY A 9 -8.07 21.47 -14.61
N ALA A 10 -7.36 20.89 -13.63
CA ALA A 10 -6.93 21.59 -12.43
C ALA A 10 -5.44 21.93 -12.52
N THR A 11 -5.08 23.16 -12.15
CA THR A 11 -3.69 23.56 -11.99
C THR A 11 -3.32 23.43 -10.53
N GLN A 12 -2.36 22.57 -10.20
CA GLN A 12 -1.85 22.41 -8.85
C GLN A 12 -0.45 23.02 -8.77
N ILE A 13 -0.24 23.89 -7.78
CA ILE A 13 1.05 24.53 -7.53
C ILE A 13 1.74 23.73 -6.42
N PHE A 14 2.94 23.24 -6.72
CA PHE A 14 3.78 22.53 -5.76
C PHE A 14 4.94 23.41 -5.33
N ASP A 15 5.09 23.56 -4.03
CA ASP A 15 6.24 24.23 -3.43
C ASP A 15 7.32 23.18 -3.10
N PHE A 16 8.39 23.17 -3.85
CA PHE A 16 9.51 22.26 -3.66
C PHE A 16 10.36 22.55 -2.43
N SER A 17 10.20 23.70 -1.80
CA SER A 17 10.86 24.01 -0.53
C SER A 17 10.34 23.09 0.60
N ASN A 18 9.15 22.52 0.44
CA ASN A 18 8.51 21.60 1.38
C ASN A 18 8.70 20.10 1.06
N LEU A 19 9.66 19.75 0.20
CA LEU A 19 9.97 18.33 -0.07
C LEU A 19 10.33 17.55 1.19
N SER A 20 10.81 18.21 2.23
CA SER A 20 11.03 17.61 3.55
C SER A 20 9.70 17.24 4.26
N ALA A 21 8.58 17.81 3.88
CA ALA A 21 7.28 17.52 4.50
C ALA A 21 6.87 16.06 4.35
N ALA A 22 7.24 15.41 3.24
CA ALA A 22 7.02 13.99 3.04
C ALA A 22 7.73 13.12 4.09
N SER A 23 8.86 13.56 4.63
CA SER A 23 9.58 12.86 5.69
C SER A 23 8.89 12.99 7.06
N GLU A 24 7.99 13.94 7.23
CA GLU A 24 7.21 14.12 8.46
C GLU A 24 6.00 13.21 8.54
N TYR A 25 5.62 12.58 7.43
CA TYR A 25 4.55 11.58 7.43
C TYR A 25 5.00 10.30 8.11
N GLU A 26 4.05 9.70 8.84
CA GLU A 26 4.18 8.35 9.36
C GLU A 26 3.13 7.45 8.72
N LEU A 27 3.53 6.23 8.36
CA LEU A 27 2.58 5.17 8.02
C LEU A 27 2.28 4.37 9.28
N CYS A 28 1.02 4.28 9.61
CA CYS A 28 0.54 3.55 10.78
C CYS A 28 -0.38 2.42 10.34
N VAL A 29 -0.13 1.21 10.79
CA VAL A 29 -1.02 0.08 10.60
C VAL A 29 -1.56 -0.35 11.94
N LYS A 30 -2.87 -0.22 12.11
CA LYS A 30 -3.57 -0.50 13.36
C LYS A 30 -4.52 -1.68 13.17
N LYS A 31 -4.62 -2.53 14.19
CA LYS A 31 -5.68 -3.53 14.27
C LYS A 31 -7.03 -2.81 14.39
N TRP A 32 -8.01 -3.24 13.59
CA TRP A 32 -9.35 -2.65 13.63
C TRP A 32 -10.03 -2.89 14.97
N ASP A 33 -10.70 -1.87 15.46
CA ASP A 33 -11.61 -1.93 16.60
C ASP A 33 -12.80 -0.98 16.36
N ASN A 34 -13.77 -0.98 17.27
CA ASN A 34 -14.99 -0.18 17.15
C ASN A 34 -14.77 1.33 17.18
N THR A 35 -13.59 1.81 17.59
CA THR A 35 -13.25 3.23 17.59
C THR A 35 -12.82 3.74 16.22
N ILE A 36 -12.38 2.85 15.33
CA ILE A 36 -11.98 3.17 13.97
C ILE A 36 -13.23 3.23 13.09
N LYS A 37 -13.67 4.45 12.77
CA LYS A 37 -14.89 4.68 11.97
C LYS A 37 -14.63 4.79 10.47
N GLU A 38 -13.39 5.03 10.07
CA GLU A 38 -12.97 5.20 8.68
C GLU A 38 -12.94 3.89 7.90
N PHE A 39 -12.82 2.76 8.60
CA PHE A 39 -12.81 1.41 8.05
C PHE A 39 -13.97 0.59 8.61
N ASP A 40 -14.56 -0.26 7.78
CA ASP A 40 -15.54 -1.23 8.24
C ASP A 40 -14.86 -2.48 8.84
N HIS A 41 -15.65 -3.35 9.48
CA HIS A 41 -15.19 -4.55 10.17
C HIS A 41 -14.53 -5.62 9.27
N LYS A 42 -14.62 -5.46 7.94
CA LYS A 42 -13.94 -6.35 6.99
C LYS A 42 -12.43 -6.14 6.96
N PHE A 43 -11.99 -4.95 7.34
CA PHE A 43 -10.58 -4.63 7.46
C PHE A 43 -10.11 -4.94 8.88
N HIS A 44 -9.45 -6.05 9.08
CA HIS A 44 -8.87 -6.41 10.38
C HIS A 44 -7.64 -5.56 10.74
N TYR A 45 -6.97 -5.02 9.72
CA TYR A 45 -5.85 -4.08 9.87
C TYR A 45 -6.04 -2.89 8.94
N CYS A 46 -5.84 -1.70 9.49
CA CYS A 46 -6.15 -0.43 8.85
C CYS A 46 -4.88 0.40 8.65
N ILE A 47 -4.68 0.86 7.42
CA ILE A 47 -3.55 1.74 7.08
C ILE A 47 -3.99 3.19 7.23
N PHE A 48 -3.22 3.94 8.00
CA PHE A 48 -3.36 5.39 8.13
C PHE A 48 -2.07 6.09 7.75
N LEU A 49 -2.19 7.21 7.11
CA LEU A 49 -1.10 8.15 6.92
C LEU A 49 -1.30 9.30 7.91
N LYS A 50 -0.30 9.53 8.75
CA LYS A 50 -0.31 10.59 9.76
C LYS A 50 0.63 11.71 9.32
N ASP A 51 0.14 12.94 9.29
CA ASP A 51 0.97 14.10 8.94
C ASP A 51 1.78 14.63 10.14
N GLY A 52 2.64 15.62 9.90
CA GLY A 52 3.46 16.24 10.94
C GLY A 52 2.66 16.97 12.03
N LYS A 53 1.37 17.22 11.80
CA LYS A 53 0.45 17.82 12.78
C LYS A 53 -0.34 16.78 13.57
N GLY A 54 -0.11 15.49 13.30
CA GLY A 54 -0.80 14.39 13.95
C GLY A 54 -2.16 14.04 13.36
N LYS A 55 -2.57 14.66 12.24
CA LYS A 55 -3.81 14.30 11.55
C LYS A 55 -3.63 12.99 10.81
N GLU A 56 -4.58 12.09 10.99
CA GLU A 56 -4.60 10.78 10.35
C GLU A 56 -5.54 10.76 9.15
N TYR A 57 -5.05 10.19 8.05
CA TYR A 57 -5.79 10.01 6.80
C TYR A 57 -5.91 8.51 6.52
N PRO A 58 -7.12 7.96 6.36
CA PRO A 58 -7.28 6.56 6.00
C PRO A 58 -6.75 6.31 4.60
N VAL A 59 -5.95 5.26 4.44
CA VAL A 59 -5.43 4.85 3.13
C VAL A 59 -6.26 3.68 2.63
N LYS A 60 -7.12 3.95 1.66
CA LYS A 60 -8.01 2.97 1.05
C LYS A 60 -7.79 2.92 -0.45
N PHE A 61 -7.58 1.71 -0.96
CA PHE A 61 -7.43 1.49 -2.40
C PHE A 61 -8.74 0.94 -2.98
N GLN A 62 -8.93 1.12 -4.28
CA GLN A 62 -10.10 0.57 -4.98
C GLN A 62 -10.10 -0.96 -4.99
N HIS A 63 -8.90 -1.57 -4.96
CA HIS A 63 -8.73 -3.01 -5.04
C HIS A 63 -8.09 -3.56 -3.76
N HIS A 64 -8.72 -4.55 -3.15
CA HIS A 64 -8.18 -5.22 -1.97
C HIS A 64 -6.81 -5.89 -2.21
N PRO A 65 -6.53 -6.49 -3.38
CA PRO A 65 -5.18 -6.98 -3.67
C PRO A 65 -4.11 -5.87 -3.64
N ALA A 66 -4.44 -4.66 -4.11
CA ALA A 66 -3.53 -3.51 -4.00
C ALA A 66 -3.29 -3.10 -2.54
N TYR A 67 -4.31 -3.17 -1.71
CA TYR A 67 -4.22 -2.91 -0.28
C TYR A 67 -3.23 -3.87 0.40
N CYS A 68 -3.36 -5.16 0.14
CA CYS A 68 -2.42 -6.16 0.66
C CYS A 68 -1.02 -6.03 0.07
N LEU A 69 -0.89 -5.68 -1.20
CA LEU A 69 0.41 -5.42 -1.83
C LEU A 69 1.13 -4.28 -1.12
N TYR A 70 0.45 -3.18 -0.88
CA TYR A 70 1.03 -2.04 -0.17
C TYR A 70 1.38 -2.41 1.28
N MET A 71 0.49 -3.13 1.97
CA MET A 71 0.74 -3.65 3.32
C MET A 71 1.99 -4.52 3.38
N MET A 72 2.21 -5.37 2.38
CA MET A 72 3.41 -6.21 2.29
C MET A 72 4.69 -5.38 2.30
N TYR A 73 4.73 -4.30 1.51
CA TYR A 73 5.88 -3.39 1.47
C TYR A 73 6.04 -2.57 2.75
N ILE A 74 4.94 -2.18 3.38
CA ILE A 74 4.98 -1.50 4.68
C ILE A 74 5.62 -2.41 5.74
N ILE A 75 5.16 -3.65 5.83
CA ILE A 75 5.67 -4.63 6.79
C ILE A 75 7.15 -4.93 6.53
N ASP A 76 7.51 -5.14 5.28
CA ASP A 76 8.90 -5.40 4.90
C ASP A 76 9.82 -4.25 5.30
N ARG A 77 9.42 -3.03 5.00
CA ARG A 77 10.20 -1.84 5.36
C ARG A 77 10.31 -1.66 6.88
N ALA A 78 9.24 -1.95 7.61
CA ALA A 78 9.23 -1.85 9.08
C ALA A 78 10.09 -2.93 9.76
N THR A 79 10.18 -4.13 9.17
CA THR A 79 10.87 -5.28 9.78
C THR A 79 12.31 -5.41 9.33
N ARG A 80 12.62 -5.19 8.06
CA ARG A 80 13.99 -5.29 7.52
C ARG A 80 14.72 -3.94 7.47
N GLY A 81 14.02 -2.85 7.69
CA GLY A 81 14.61 -1.52 7.69
C GLY A 81 15.28 -1.18 6.35
N ASN A 82 16.54 -0.78 6.40
CA ASN A 82 17.32 -0.41 5.21
C ASN A 82 17.67 -1.61 4.31
N ASP A 83 17.53 -2.84 4.80
CA ASP A 83 17.72 -4.06 4.01
C ASP A 83 16.47 -4.41 3.18
N ALA A 84 15.36 -3.70 3.36
CA ALA A 84 14.18 -3.86 2.54
C ALA A 84 14.48 -3.52 1.08
N SER A 85 14.09 -4.40 0.18
CA SER A 85 14.38 -4.30 -1.25
C SER A 85 13.16 -4.73 -2.07
N TYR A 86 13.37 -4.87 -3.36
CA TYR A 86 12.34 -5.43 -4.25
C TYR A 86 11.83 -6.78 -3.73
N LEU A 87 10.51 -6.90 -3.67
CA LEU A 87 9.82 -8.13 -3.28
C LEU A 87 9.20 -8.79 -4.51
N SER A 88 9.61 -10.01 -4.79
CA SER A 88 8.94 -10.80 -5.82
C SER A 88 7.60 -11.32 -5.31
N ILE A 89 6.53 -10.93 -5.98
CA ILE A 89 5.18 -11.41 -5.63
C ILE A 89 5.09 -12.94 -5.78
N ARG A 90 5.81 -13.49 -6.75
CA ARG A 90 5.83 -14.94 -7.00
C ARG A 90 6.55 -15.70 -5.88
N GLU A 91 7.71 -15.22 -5.45
CA GLU A 91 8.49 -15.84 -4.38
C GLU A 91 7.82 -15.70 -3.01
N ASN A 92 7.00 -14.67 -2.84
CA ASN A 92 6.25 -14.41 -1.61
C ASN A 92 4.80 -14.87 -1.65
N LYS A 93 4.44 -15.80 -2.56
CA LYS A 93 3.06 -16.27 -2.74
C LYS A 93 2.38 -16.64 -1.41
N GLU A 94 2.98 -17.55 -0.67
CA GLU A 94 2.39 -18.05 0.58
C GLU A 94 2.28 -16.95 1.65
N GLN A 95 3.28 -16.12 1.79
CA GLN A 95 3.27 -15.01 2.74
C GLN A 95 2.19 -13.98 2.36
N TYR A 96 2.04 -13.69 1.06
CA TYR A 96 1.00 -12.80 0.57
C TYR A 96 -0.40 -13.35 0.86
N ILE A 97 -0.64 -14.62 0.58
CA ILE A 97 -1.95 -15.25 0.82
C ILE A 97 -2.29 -15.21 2.32
N ARG A 98 -1.34 -15.55 3.18
CA ARG A 98 -1.52 -15.47 4.64
C ARG A 98 -1.76 -14.04 5.12
N LEU A 99 -1.06 -13.07 4.54
CA LEU A 99 -1.31 -11.65 4.83
C LEU A 99 -2.73 -11.26 4.44
N TYR A 100 -3.18 -11.68 3.25
CA TYR A 100 -4.53 -11.41 2.78
C TYR A 100 -5.59 -11.99 3.72
N GLN A 101 -5.40 -13.22 4.18
CA GLN A 101 -6.26 -13.84 5.19
C GLN A 101 -6.27 -13.03 6.51
N THR A 102 -5.11 -12.60 6.95
CA THR A 102 -4.95 -11.82 8.20
C THR A 102 -5.64 -10.47 8.10
N VAL A 103 -5.48 -9.77 6.98
CA VAL A 103 -6.04 -8.43 6.77
C VAL A 103 -7.56 -8.46 6.57
N PHE A 104 -8.10 -9.45 5.86
CA PHE A 104 -9.52 -9.49 5.50
C PHE A 104 -10.32 -10.62 6.14
N GLY A 105 -9.68 -11.51 6.90
CA GLY A 105 -10.39 -12.59 7.60
C GLY A 105 -11.08 -13.60 6.68
N ILE A 106 -10.54 -13.85 5.48
CA ILE A 106 -11.13 -14.76 4.50
C ILE A 106 -10.40 -16.10 4.44
N PRO A 107 -11.04 -17.17 3.92
CA PRO A 107 -10.41 -18.49 3.78
C PRO A 107 -9.23 -18.47 2.79
N TYR A 108 -8.33 -19.45 2.94
CA TYR A 108 -7.12 -19.57 2.11
C TYR A 108 -7.43 -19.61 0.62
N ASN A 109 -8.40 -20.42 0.20
CA ASN A 109 -8.74 -20.56 -1.22
C ASN A 109 -9.29 -19.27 -1.84
N GLU A 110 -9.99 -18.45 -1.08
CA GLU A 110 -10.43 -17.14 -1.55
C GLU A 110 -9.26 -16.16 -1.65
N ALA A 111 -8.36 -16.15 -0.67
CA ALA A 111 -7.15 -15.35 -0.71
C ALA A 111 -6.23 -15.76 -1.86
N GLU A 112 -6.10 -17.06 -2.14
CA GLU A 112 -5.32 -17.56 -3.28
C GLU A 112 -5.89 -17.06 -4.62
N LYS A 113 -7.20 -17.04 -4.78
CA LYS A 113 -7.84 -16.47 -5.99
C LYS A 113 -7.45 -15.00 -6.18
N LYS A 114 -7.35 -14.23 -5.10
CA LYS A 114 -6.91 -12.83 -5.16
C LYS A 114 -5.44 -12.71 -5.54
N TYR A 115 -4.59 -13.59 -5.01
CA TYR A 115 -3.20 -13.68 -5.43
C TYR A 115 -3.07 -13.95 -6.93
N LEU A 116 -3.86 -14.85 -7.47
CA LEU A 116 -3.81 -15.21 -8.88
C LEU A 116 -4.13 -14.03 -9.83
N THR A 117 -4.83 -13.01 -9.34
CA THR A 117 -5.10 -11.81 -10.14
C THR A 117 -3.85 -11.01 -10.51
N PHE A 118 -2.73 -11.19 -9.82
CA PHE A 118 -1.47 -10.56 -10.19
C PHE A 118 -0.91 -11.09 -11.50
N ALA A 119 -1.01 -12.39 -11.72
CA ALA A 119 -0.43 -13.05 -12.87
C ALA A 119 -1.47 -13.48 -13.92
N TYR A 120 -2.70 -13.77 -13.47
CA TYR A 120 -3.75 -14.34 -14.31
C TYR A 120 -5.06 -13.58 -14.12
N ARG A 121 -5.87 -13.58 -15.16
CA ARG A 121 -7.22 -13.06 -15.16
C ARG A 121 -8.16 -14.12 -15.72
N LEU A 122 -9.25 -14.40 -15.00
CA LEU A 122 -10.33 -15.23 -15.53
C LEU A 122 -11.08 -14.45 -16.60
N THR A 123 -11.25 -15.05 -17.78
CA THR A 123 -12.15 -14.53 -18.80
C THR A 123 -13.60 -14.76 -18.42
N LYS A 124 -14.54 -14.15 -19.16
CA LYS A 124 -15.99 -14.40 -18.94
C LYS A 124 -16.38 -15.85 -19.12
N GLU A 125 -15.64 -16.58 -19.98
CA GLU A 125 -15.84 -18.00 -20.26
C GLU A 125 -15.17 -18.91 -19.23
N GLY A 126 -14.52 -18.35 -18.22
CA GLY A 126 -13.83 -19.12 -17.18
C GLY A 126 -12.42 -19.57 -17.54
N GLU A 127 -11.92 -19.18 -18.72
CA GLU A 127 -10.55 -19.44 -19.11
C GLU A 127 -9.56 -18.52 -18.39
N VAL A 128 -8.36 -19.02 -18.09
CA VAL A 128 -7.31 -18.24 -17.45
C VAL A 128 -6.52 -17.46 -18.47
N SER A 129 -6.66 -16.15 -18.47
CA SER A 129 -5.82 -15.24 -19.26
C SER A 129 -4.47 -15.04 -18.60
N ARG A 130 -3.39 -14.98 -19.38
CA ARG A 130 -2.03 -14.65 -18.89
C ARG A 130 -1.86 -13.17 -18.52
N LYS A 131 -2.81 -12.32 -18.86
CA LYS A 131 -2.77 -10.88 -18.55
C LYS A 131 -3.22 -10.63 -17.11
N GLY A 132 -2.28 -10.42 -16.22
CA GLY A 132 -2.54 -10.08 -14.82
C GLY A 132 -2.91 -8.61 -14.62
N ARG A 133 -3.18 -8.25 -13.37
CA ARG A 133 -3.60 -6.92 -12.95
C ARG A 133 -2.56 -6.19 -12.07
N TYR A 134 -1.33 -6.65 -12.09
CA TYR A 134 -0.26 -6.08 -11.26
C TYR A 134 -0.10 -4.57 -11.49
N ASP A 135 -0.04 -4.15 -12.74
CA ASP A 135 0.10 -2.73 -13.09
C ASP A 135 -1.12 -1.90 -12.69
N ASP A 136 -2.31 -2.47 -12.73
CA ASP A 136 -3.53 -1.80 -12.27
C ASP A 136 -3.46 -1.55 -10.76
N TYR A 137 -2.92 -2.49 -10.00
CA TYR A 137 -2.76 -2.35 -8.56
C TYR A 137 -1.68 -1.33 -8.19
N LEU A 138 -0.58 -1.27 -8.93
CA LEU A 138 0.43 -0.23 -8.75
C LEU A 138 -0.14 1.16 -9.03
N LYS A 139 -0.94 1.31 -10.09
CA LYS A 139 -1.63 2.56 -10.39
C LYS A 139 -2.64 2.96 -9.33
N ASP A 140 -3.37 2.01 -8.77
CA ASP A 140 -4.30 2.24 -7.68
C ASP A 140 -3.58 2.78 -6.45
N ILE A 141 -2.45 2.18 -6.08
CA ILE A 141 -1.59 2.64 -4.99
C ILE A 141 -1.11 4.07 -5.27
N ASP A 142 -0.55 4.30 -6.44
CA ASP A 142 -0.03 5.61 -6.84
C ASP A 142 -1.09 6.71 -6.81
N ASN A 143 -2.24 6.45 -7.38
CA ASN A 143 -3.36 7.40 -7.42
C ASN A 143 -3.91 7.69 -6.03
N THR A 144 -4.03 6.68 -5.19
CA THR A 144 -4.55 6.83 -3.82
C THR A 144 -3.60 7.67 -2.97
N ILE A 145 -2.32 7.38 -2.97
CA ILE A 145 -1.32 8.15 -2.22
C ILE A 145 -1.26 9.59 -2.74
N THR A 146 -1.25 9.77 -4.05
CA THR A 146 -1.25 11.11 -4.67
C THR A 146 -2.48 11.91 -4.26
N SER A 147 -3.66 11.28 -4.13
CA SER A 147 -4.88 11.97 -3.72
C SER A 147 -4.83 12.48 -2.28
N ILE A 148 -4.02 11.85 -1.43
CA ILE A 148 -3.88 12.23 -0.01
C ILE A 148 -2.82 13.33 0.16
N VAL A 149 -1.63 13.13 -0.40
CA VAL A 149 -0.47 13.96 -0.09
C VAL A 149 -0.01 14.87 -1.24
N GLY A 150 -0.57 14.71 -2.43
CA GLY A 150 -0.11 15.41 -3.62
C GLY A 150 1.11 14.73 -4.27
N ARG A 151 1.55 15.24 -5.44
CA ARG A 151 2.56 14.56 -6.25
C ARG A 151 3.96 14.62 -5.69
N ALA A 152 4.37 15.79 -5.20
CA ALA A 152 5.74 15.98 -4.69
C ALA A 152 5.97 15.18 -3.40
N ASP A 153 5.00 15.25 -2.48
CA ASP A 153 5.11 14.63 -1.16
C ASP A 153 4.91 13.11 -1.19
N SER A 154 4.37 12.58 -2.30
CA SER A 154 4.05 11.16 -2.39
C SER A 154 5.25 10.26 -2.69
N ILE A 155 6.39 10.79 -3.11
CA ILE A 155 7.53 10.01 -3.58
C ILE A 155 8.01 8.95 -2.58
N PRO A 156 8.24 9.27 -1.30
CA PRO A 156 8.66 8.27 -0.32
C PRO A 156 7.58 7.25 0.04
N LEU A 157 6.33 7.54 -0.28
CA LEU A 157 5.15 6.75 0.09
C LEU A 157 4.67 5.84 -1.05
N LYS A 158 5.15 6.08 -2.27
CA LYS A 158 4.86 5.26 -3.45
C LYS A 158 5.82 4.08 -3.54
N LEU A 159 5.35 3.03 -4.19
CA LEU A 159 6.23 1.94 -4.59
C LEU A 159 7.00 2.37 -5.84
N ARG A 160 8.32 2.47 -5.72
CA ARG A 160 9.21 2.80 -6.82
C ARG A 160 9.36 1.66 -7.81
N ASP A 161 9.96 1.97 -8.95
CA ASP A 161 10.37 0.98 -9.96
C ASP A 161 11.15 -0.15 -9.29
N GLY A 162 10.65 -1.37 -9.45
CA GLY A 162 11.16 -2.50 -8.71
C GLY A 162 10.51 -2.72 -7.35
N GLY A 163 9.55 -1.87 -6.95
CA GLY A 163 8.66 -2.12 -5.83
C GLY A 163 9.31 -2.08 -4.46
N HIS A 164 9.80 -0.94 -4.01
CA HIS A 164 10.15 -0.75 -2.61
C HIS A 164 9.61 0.58 -2.08
N LEU A 165 9.36 0.61 -0.79
CA LEU A 165 8.89 1.78 -0.07
C LEU A 165 10.10 2.58 0.45
N GLU A 166 10.22 3.84 0.06
CA GLU A 166 11.37 4.67 0.42
C GLU A 166 11.23 5.40 1.78
N LEU A 167 10.03 5.43 2.36
CA LEU A 167 9.82 6.05 3.67
C LEU A 167 10.78 5.45 4.70
N LEU A 168 11.36 6.29 5.55
CA LEU A 168 12.31 5.85 6.57
C LEU A 168 11.65 4.83 7.54
N PRO A 169 12.36 3.77 7.93
CA PRO A 169 11.79 2.73 8.79
C PRO A 169 11.25 3.22 10.12
N ASP A 170 11.84 4.24 10.71
CA ASP A 170 11.39 4.86 11.97
C ASP A 170 10.07 5.64 11.83
N ARG A 171 9.67 5.92 10.59
CA ARG A 171 8.38 6.53 10.25
C ARG A 171 7.27 5.53 9.98
N ILE A 172 7.50 4.25 10.23
CA ILE A 172 6.53 3.19 10.01
C ILE A 172 6.21 2.53 11.34
N LYS A 173 4.94 2.60 11.74
CA LYS A 173 4.42 1.98 12.97
C LYS A 173 3.42 0.91 12.58
N ILE A 174 3.75 -0.34 12.86
CA ILE A 174 2.87 -1.48 12.57
C ILE A 174 2.44 -2.18 13.85
N ASP A 175 1.26 -2.80 13.80
CA ASP A 175 0.80 -3.68 14.86
C ASP A 175 1.78 -4.85 15.03
N GLU A 176 2.05 -5.23 16.27
CA GLU A 176 3.04 -6.25 16.62
C GLU A 176 2.76 -7.61 15.96
N ASN A 177 1.48 -7.95 15.80
CA ASN A 177 1.08 -9.21 15.17
C ASN A 177 1.48 -9.32 13.69
N LEU A 178 1.75 -8.20 13.02
CA LEU A 178 2.19 -8.19 11.62
C LEU A 178 3.69 -8.45 11.46
N ARG A 179 4.46 -8.38 12.54
CA ARG A 179 5.92 -8.60 12.49
C ARG A 179 6.31 -10.07 12.26
N MET A 180 5.34 -10.99 12.34
CA MET A 180 5.57 -12.40 12.03
C MET A 180 5.78 -12.67 10.53
N PHE A 181 5.35 -11.75 9.66
CA PHE A 181 5.54 -11.90 8.21
C PHE A 181 6.99 -11.62 7.84
N ASN A 182 7.57 -12.51 7.05
CA ASN A 182 8.93 -12.42 6.56
C ASN A 182 8.94 -12.54 5.05
N PHE A 183 9.04 -11.41 4.37
CA PHE A 183 9.09 -11.34 2.91
C PHE A 183 10.52 -11.44 2.40
N ARG A 184 10.65 -11.95 1.17
CA ARG A 184 11.95 -12.17 0.51
C ARG A 184 12.03 -11.47 -0.84
#